data_bd787d80f09232d850b1316123a8dd4e
#
_entry.id   bd787d80f09232d850b1316123a8dd4e
#
_cell.length_a   1.000
_cell.length_b   1.000
_cell.length_c   1.000
_cell.angle_alpha   90.00
_cell.angle_beta   90.00
_cell.angle_gamma   90.00
#
_symmetry.space_group_name_H-M   'P 1'
#
loop_
_entity.id
_entity.type
_entity.pdbx_description
1 polymer ?
#
loop_
_entity_poly.entity_id
_entity_poly.type
_entity_poly.pdbx_seq_one_letter_code
_entity_poly.pdbx_strand_id
1 'polypeptide(L)'
;MLLNHKVLIPAVAGLMLAGAAQAQLLPTWETNVTLTQQDLDMIHAVVTNQVHGKPVGTRVTWSNPASGNSGYVKLNKKLVKNGQQCESIGYTVRSKGPPVYTEHYYFTSCLQPDGTWKIV
;
A
#
# COMPACT_ATOMS: atom_id res chain seq x y z
N MET A 1 24.06 -7.78 -32.58
CA MET A 1 23.86 -6.64 -32.14
C MET A 1 22.56 -6.16 -32.20
N LEU A 2 22.01 -6.14 -33.26
CA LEU A 2 20.77 -5.65 -33.30
C LEU A 2 19.87 -6.35 -32.45
N LEU A 3 20.06 -7.57 -32.16
CA LEU A 3 19.15 -8.25 -31.43
C LEU A 3 19.03 -7.79 -30.11
N ASN A 4 19.92 -7.15 -29.57
CA ASN A 4 19.89 -6.73 -28.24
C ASN A 4 18.76 -5.90 -27.87
N HIS A 5 18.36 -5.12 -28.80
CA HIS A 5 17.33 -4.26 -28.41
C HIS A 5 16.08 -4.95 -28.21
N LYS A 6 15.90 -6.09 -28.74
CA LYS A 6 14.70 -6.73 -28.54
C LYS A 6 14.54 -7.14 -27.16
N VAL A 7 15.58 -7.52 -26.53
CA VAL A 7 15.50 -7.98 -25.18
C VAL A 7 15.17 -6.86 -24.24
N LEU A 8 15.68 -5.69 -24.53
CA LEU A 8 15.41 -4.57 -23.67
C LEU A 8 13.96 -4.25 -23.59
N ILE A 9 13.29 -4.30 -24.69
CA ILE A 9 11.91 -3.91 -24.70
C ILE A 9 11.03 -4.74 -23.81
N PRO A 10 11.12 -6.06 -23.84
CA PRO A 10 10.29 -6.85 -22.97
C PRO A 10 10.59 -6.62 -21.51
N ALA A 11 11.83 -6.36 -21.19
CA ALA A 11 12.17 -6.12 -19.83
C ALA A 11 11.53 -4.85 -19.32
N VAL A 12 11.53 -3.83 -20.13
CA VAL A 12 10.91 -2.59 -19.73
C VAL A 12 9.41 -2.78 -19.53
N ALA A 13 8.79 -3.52 -20.40
CA ALA A 13 7.39 -3.77 -20.26
C ALA A 13 7.10 -4.51 -18.96
N GLY A 14 7.96 -5.44 -18.61
CA GLY A 14 7.77 -6.15 -17.35
C GLY A 14 7.85 -5.26 -16.15
N LEU A 15 8.76 -4.31 -16.17
CA LEU A 15 8.86 -3.39 -15.07
C LEU A 15 7.64 -2.51 -14.96
N MET A 16 7.09 -2.09 -16.06
CA MET A 16 5.91 -1.27 -16.02
C MET A 16 4.74 -2.05 -15.46
N LEU A 17 4.62 -3.30 -15.81
CA LEU A 17 3.54 -4.10 -15.27
C LEU A 17 3.69 -4.30 -13.78
N ALA A 18 4.92 -4.46 -13.31
CA ALA A 18 5.12 -4.61 -11.88
C ALA A 18 4.70 -3.35 -11.14
N GLY A 19 4.99 -2.20 -11.69
CA GLY A 19 4.57 -0.96 -11.07
C GLY A 19 3.06 -0.83 -11.04
N ALA A 20 2.40 -1.21 -12.11
CA ALA A 20 0.96 -1.16 -12.13
C ALA A 20 0.36 -2.14 -11.12
N ALA A 21 0.97 -3.30 -10.96
CA ALA A 21 0.47 -4.25 -9.99
C ALA A 21 0.60 -3.72 -8.58
N GLN A 22 1.67 -3.03 -8.27
CA GLN A 22 1.80 -2.44 -6.96
C GLN A 22 0.74 -1.40 -6.70
N ALA A 23 0.42 -0.59 -7.69
CA ALA A 23 -0.61 0.41 -7.52
C ALA A 23 -1.97 -0.22 -7.25
N GLN A 24 -2.18 -1.44 -7.72
CA GLN A 24 -3.45 -2.11 -7.51
C GLN A 24 -3.59 -2.74 -6.14
N LEU A 25 -2.51 -2.79 -5.34
CA LEU A 25 -2.59 -3.36 -4.00
C LEU A 25 -3.41 -2.49 -3.07
N LEU A 26 -3.53 -1.21 -3.37
CA LEU A 26 -4.41 -0.33 -2.62
C LEU A 26 -5.54 0.09 -3.55
N PRO A 27 -6.79 -0.04 -3.11
CA PRO A 27 -7.90 0.37 -3.93
C PRO A 27 -7.86 1.88 -4.14
N THR A 28 -8.46 2.33 -5.24
CA THR A 28 -8.65 3.74 -5.48
C THR A 28 -9.73 4.22 -4.52
N TRP A 29 -9.42 5.22 -3.76
CA TRP A 29 -10.39 5.78 -2.84
C TRP A 29 -10.57 7.27 -3.15
N GLU A 30 -11.75 7.78 -2.86
CA GLU A 30 -12.02 9.19 -2.95
C GLU A 30 -11.73 9.82 -1.62
N THR A 31 -10.97 10.90 -1.61
CA THR A 31 -10.56 11.54 -0.39
C THR A 31 -10.28 13.01 -0.65
N ASN A 32 -10.38 13.81 0.41
CA ASN A 32 -9.99 15.21 0.34
C ASN A 32 -8.47 15.35 0.44
N VAL A 33 -7.76 14.28 0.72
CA VAL A 33 -6.30 14.28 0.71
C VAL A 33 -5.85 13.75 -0.64
N THR A 34 -5.18 14.57 -1.40
CA THR A 34 -4.65 14.13 -2.69
C THR A 34 -3.37 13.35 -2.46
N LEU A 35 -3.45 12.04 -2.65
CA LEU A 35 -2.30 11.16 -2.48
C LEU A 35 -1.54 11.05 -3.78
N THR A 36 -0.22 11.16 -3.70
CA THR A 36 0.66 10.96 -4.86
C THR A 36 1.01 9.49 -4.97
N GLN A 37 1.55 9.09 -6.11
CA GLN A 37 2.03 7.73 -6.28
C GLN A 37 3.12 7.42 -5.25
N GLN A 38 3.98 8.39 -4.94
CA GLN A 38 5.01 8.19 -3.94
C GLN A 38 4.42 7.97 -2.55
N ASP A 39 3.33 8.67 -2.21
CA ASP A 39 2.64 8.44 -0.95
C ASP A 39 2.13 7.00 -0.87
N LEU A 40 1.50 6.52 -1.95
CA LEU A 40 0.99 5.16 -1.99
C LEU A 40 2.11 4.13 -1.88
N ASP A 41 3.23 4.37 -2.52
CA ASP A 41 4.38 3.47 -2.45
C ASP A 41 4.93 3.41 -1.03
N MET A 42 4.98 4.55 -0.34
CA MET A 42 5.43 4.60 1.05
C MET A 42 4.49 3.84 1.97
N ILE A 43 3.18 4.04 1.80
CA ILE A 43 2.17 3.34 2.58
C ILE A 43 2.29 1.84 2.34
N HIS A 44 2.43 1.43 1.09
CA HIS A 44 2.56 0.03 0.75
C HIS A 44 3.80 -0.58 1.39
N ALA A 45 4.93 0.11 1.36
CA ALA A 45 6.16 -0.37 1.97
C ALA A 45 6.01 -0.53 3.49
N VAL A 46 5.35 0.42 4.14
CA VAL A 46 5.11 0.35 5.58
C VAL A 46 4.24 -0.87 5.91
N VAL A 47 3.18 -1.08 5.17
CA VAL A 47 2.28 -2.20 5.42
C VAL A 47 3.01 -3.53 5.21
N THR A 48 3.71 -3.66 4.11
CA THR A 48 4.39 -4.91 3.76
C THR A 48 5.52 -5.22 4.72
N ASN A 49 6.31 -4.24 5.07
CA ASN A 49 7.54 -4.49 5.83
C ASN A 49 7.38 -4.36 7.34
N GLN A 50 6.39 -3.62 7.80
CA GLN A 50 6.31 -3.26 9.21
C GLN A 50 4.97 -3.53 9.89
N VAL A 51 3.95 -3.93 9.16
CA VAL A 51 2.62 -4.15 9.73
C VAL A 51 2.14 -5.58 9.56
N HIS A 52 2.21 -6.15 8.34
CA HIS A 52 1.77 -7.53 8.13
C HIS A 52 2.53 -8.50 9.03
N GLY A 53 1.78 -9.37 9.69
CA GLY A 53 2.34 -10.40 10.56
C GLY A 53 2.77 -9.91 11.93
N LYS A 54 2.59 -8.65 12.24
CA LYS A 54 2.97 -8.10 13.53
C LYS A 54 1.82 -8.26 14.54
N PRO A 55 2.06 -7.97 15.82
CA PRO A 55 0.99 -8.06 16.82
C PRO A 55 -0.12 -7.05 16.56
N VAL A 56 -1.33 -7.42 16.96
CA VAL A 56 -2.48 -6.49 16.90
C VAL A 56 -2.13 -5.25 17.72
N GLY A 57 -2.47 -4.09 17.19
CA GLY A 57 -2.14 -2.81 17.80
C GLY A 57 -0.88 -2.18 17.23
N THR A 58 -0.10 -2.90 16.42
CA THR A 58 1.07 -2.32 15.78
C THR A 58 0.65 -1.13 14.95
N ARG A 59 1.32 -0.01 15.16
CA ARG A 59 1.04 1.24 14.48
C ARG A 59 2.34 1.83 13.96
N VAL A 60 2.38 2.15 12.69
CA VAL A 60 3.57 2.70 12.04
C VAL A 60 3.20 3.98 11.32
N THR A 61 3.96 5.04 11.57
CA THR A 61 3.73 6.33 10.92
C THR A 61 4.51 6.40 9.62
N TRP A 62 4.03 7.21 8.70
CA TRP A 62 4.72 7.53 7.47
C TRP A 62 4.60 9.04 7.20
N SER A 63 5.52 9.58 6.45
CA SER A 63 5.53 11.00 6.13
C SER A 63 6.27 11.18 4.82
N ASN A 64 5.72 11.98 3.93
CA ASN A 64 6.32 12.29 2.64
C ASN A 64 6.57 13.79 2.52
N PRO A 65 7.81 14.24 2.72
CA PRO A 65 8.09 15.66 2.63
C PRO A 65 7.80 16.25 1.24
N ALA A 66 7.87 15.45 0.19
CA ALA A 66 7.65 15.94 -1.16
C ALA A 66 6.20 16.35 -1.39
N SER A 67 5.24 15.61 -0.84
CA SER A 67 3.83 15.95 -0.96
C SER A 67 3.30 16.74 0.24
N GLY A 68 3.98 16.62 1.37
CA GLY A 68 3.51 17.16 2.64
C GLY A 68 2.46 16.28 3.30
N ASN A 69 2.10 15.16 2.71
CA ASN A 69 1.14 14.23 3.30
C ASN A 69 1.81 13.32 4.31
N SER A 70 1.04 12.86 5.26
CA SER A 70 1.54 11.99 6.32
C SER A 70 0.40 11.12 6.84
N GLY A 71 0.71 10.23 7.75
CA GLY A 71 -0.32 9.42 8.36
C GLY A 71 0.25 8.25 9.15
N TYR A 72 -0.59 7.26 9.38
CA TYR A 72 -0.15 6.03 10.02
C TYR A 72 -1.01 4.86 9.56
N VAL A 73 -0.47 3.67 9.76
CA VAL A 73 -1.15 2.41 9.49
C VAL A 73 -1.19 1.64 10.79
N LYS A 74 -2.33 1.02 11.09
CA LYS A 74 -2.50 0.27 12.33
C LYS A 74 -3.13 -1.07 12.06
N LEU A 75 -2.55 -2.13 12.63
CA LEU A 75 -3.13 -3.46 12.57
C LEU A 75 -4.19 -3.56 13.65
N ASN A 76 -5.46 -3.55 13.23
CA ASN A 76 -6.57 -3.51 14.16
C ASN A 76 -6.97 -4.88 14.70
N LYS A 77 -6.98 -5.89 13.85
CA LYS A 77 -7.31 -7.24 14.31
C LYS A 77 -6.88 -8.29 13.29
N LYS A 78 -6.79 -9.51 13.75
CA LYS A 78 -6.52 -10.68 12.91
C LYS A 78 -7.79 -11.54 12.89
N LEU A 79 -8.05 -12.14 11.74
CA LEU A 79 -9.22 -12.97 11.57
C LEU A 79 -8.93 -14.06 10.54
N VAL A 80 -9.76 -15.09 10.51
CA VAL A 80 -9.68 -16.13 9.51
C VAL A 80 -10.90 -15.99 8.62
N LYS A 81 -10.71 -15.99 7.31
CA LYS A 81 -11.78 -15.85 6.36
C LYS A 81 -11.57 -16.85 5.25
N ASN A 82 -12.53 -17.75 5.05
CA ASN A 82 -12.45 -18.81 4.04
C ASN A 82 -11.15 -19.63 4.18
N GLY A 83 -10.75 -19.90 5.42
CA GLY A 83 -9.54 -20.67 5.69
C GLY A 83 -8.25 -19.88 5.52
N GLN A 84 -8.32 -18.61 5.18
CA GLN A 84 -7.15 -17.77 5.03
C GLN A 84 -6.94 -16.89 6.25
N GLN A 85 -5.67 -16.66 6.58
CA GLN A 85 -5.30 -15.73 7.62
C GLN A 85 -5.44 -14.33 7.09
N CYS A 86 -6.20 -13.51 7.75
CA CYS A 86 -6.48 -12.14 7.29
C CYS A 86 -6.19 -11.12 8.38
N GLU A 87 -6.06 -9.87 7.97
CA GLU A 87 -5.79 -8.75 8.87
C GLU A 87 -6.68 -7.58 8.48
N SER A 88 -7.29 -6.96 9.49
CA SER A 88 -8.00 -5.70 9.30
C SER A 88 -7.05 -4.57 9.64
N ILE A 89 -6.80 -3.70 8.68
CA ILE A 89 -5.80 -2.65 8.80
C ILE A 89 -6.46 -1.30 8.60
N GLY A 90 -6.19 -0.38 9.51
CA GLY A 90 -6.66 1.00 9.43
C GLY A 90 -5.58 1.88 8.84
N TYR A 91 -5.98 2.79 7.96
CA TYR A 91 -5.10 3.73 7.30
C TYR A 91 -5.58 5.13 7.63
N THR A 92 -4.71 5.96 8.15
CA THR A 92 -5.00 7.37 8.36
C THR A 92 -4.10 8.18 7.46
N VAL A 93 -4.69 9.09 6.71
CA VAL A 93 -3.95 9.99 5.83
C VAL A 93 -4.29 11.43 6.19
N ARG A 94 -3.30 12.31 6.14
CA ARG A 94 -3.46 13.68 6.55
C ARG A 94 -2.72 14.59 5.59
N SER A 95 -3.41 15.63 5.10
CA SER A 95 -2.80 16.58 4.20
C SER A 95 -1.97 17.62 4.95
N LYS A 96 -1.11 18.32 4.19
CA LYS A 96 -0.27 19.34 4.79
C LYS A 96 -1.07 20.55 5.26
N GLY A 97 -2.06 20.96 4.46
CA GLY A 97 -2.86 22.15 4.78
C GLY A 97 -2.17 23.46 4.50
N PRO A 98 -2.81 24.62 4.82
CA PRO A 98 -4.22 24.72 5.18
C PRO A 98 -5.13 24.61 3.96
N PRO A 99 -6.31 24.03 4.10
CA PRO A 99 -6.77 23.39 5.31
C PRO A 99 -6.19 21.98 5.46
N VAL A 100 -6.12 21.49 6.69
CA VAL A 100 -5.67 20.13 6.95
C VAL A 100 -6.86 19.22 6.90
N TYR A 101 -6.80 18.19 6.07
CA TYR A 101 -7.81 17.16 6.02
C TYR A 101 -7.22 15.89 6.61
N THR A 102 -8.03 15.14 7.35
CA THR A 102 -7.65 13.84 7.90
C THR A 102 -8.73 12.85 7.52
N GLU A 103 -8.33 11.73 6.92
CA GLU A 103 -9.24 10.70 6.46
C GLU A 103 -8.80 9.36 7.03
N HIS A 104 -9.78 8.49 7.33
CA HIS A 104 -9.54 7.16 7.87
C HIS A 104 -10.15 6.12 6.95
N TYR A 105 -9.40 5.06 6.65
CA TYR A 105 -9.86 3.96 5.81
C TYR A 105 -9.53 2.64 6.47
N TYR A 106 -10.35 1.61 6.20
CA TYR A 106 -10.14 0.29 6.76
C TYR A 106 -10.26 -0.73 5.65
N PHE A 107 -9.25 -1.57 5.50
CA PHE A 107 -9.27 -2.62 4.50
C PHE A 107 -8.87 -3.95 5.15
N THR A 108 -9.38 -5.04 4.61
CA THR A 108 -8.99 -6.38 5.04
C THR A 108 -8.04 -6.94 3.99
N SER A 109 -6.90 -7.46 4.46
CA SER A 109 -5.93 -8.15 3.61
C SER A 109 -5.84 -9.59 4.05
N CYS A 110 -5.74 -10.50 3.10
CA CYS A 110 -5.63 -11.93 3.39
C CYS A 110 -4.35 -12.49 2.79
N LEU A 111 -3.70 -13.39 3.56
CA LEU A 111 -2.46 -14.03 3.16
C LEU A 111 -2.73 -15.05 2.08
N GLN A 112 -2.04 -14.95 0.97
CA GLN A 112 -2.18 -15.84 -0.16
C GLN A 112 -1.21 -17.01 -0.03
N PRO A 113 -1.46 -18.11 -0.75
CA PRO A 113 -0.55 -19.27 -0.70
C PRO A 113 0.89 -18.96 -1.09
N ASP A 114 1.09 -17.96 -1.92
CA ASP A 114 2.45 -17.57 -2.34
C ASP A 114 3.15 -16.67 -1.33
N GLY A 115 2.52 -16.38 -0.20
CA GLY A 115 3.12 -15.53 0.83
C GLY A 115 2.82 -14.05 0.69
N THR A 116 2.10 -13.64 -0.32
CA THR A 116 1.73 -12.23 -0.49
C THR A 116 0.40 -11.95 0.20
N TRP A 117 0.15 -10.69 0.47
CA TRP A 117 -1.11 -10.24 1.05
C TRP A 117 -1.94 -9.53 -0.01
N LYS A 118 -3.23 -9.81 -0.02
CA LYS A 118 -4.14 -9.23 -1.00
C LYS A 118 -5.32 -8.60 -0.29
N ILE A 119 -5.66 -7.38 -0.67
CA ILE A 119 -6.85 -6.71 -0.15
C ILE A 119 -8.08 -7.36 -0.76
N VAL A 120 -9.04 -7.66 0.05
CA VAL A 120 -10.25 -8.34 -0.35
C VAL A 120 -11.51 -7.50 -0.11
#